data_a7968ef02af0dbbdcf83053fd05f6ac9
#
_entry.id   a7968ef02af0dbbdcf83053fd05f6ac9
#
_cell.length_a   1.000
_cell.length_b   1.000
_cell.length_c   1.000
_cell.angle_alpha   90.00
_cell.angle_beta   90.00
_cell.angle_gamma   90.00
#
_symmetry.space_group_name_H-M   'P 1'
#
loop_
_entity.id
_entity.type
_entity.pdbx_description
1 polymer ?
#
loop_
_entity_poly.entity_id
_entity_poly.type
_entity_poly.pdbx_seq_one_letter_code
_entity_poly.pdbx_strand_id
1 'polypeptide(L)'
;MKNDAKLALIMSTLTFAANFSIWTLYAVLGVHLAPQLDLSVTQYGILVASPIFTGALLRLPVGFLCEYHSTRHLFIVQMMLTLPPLLLLNYVSTFYGYLLVGLLLGVSGVSFTIGIRYVSQFFESQQQGMAMGIFGAGNAGAAITLLVAPYIINHWGLNFVGPFFALGISLMIVLFMLLAPGVKAPNLAQFKPISFHLAPLKNLTVWRFGLYYYFVFGSFLALLLWLPYYYVNAYQLTPSQAMAWTLVFATSSSLVRAIGGWYSDQYGGRSVNWSVFWICLVCLFFLSYPPTTMVIHGVNRDVNIEIKVGLGLFNLLIFIIGLAQGFGRASVYKILHDYYPHHMGSVGGTVAMIGGIGGFTLPILFGLIVDFAGVYSASFMLLYAVAAACMIVMYFAIRSDTHRLRMEHALDTDFLHKIQQSKIE
;
A
#
# COMPACT_ATOMS: atom_id res chain seq x y z
N MET A 1 24.22 22.15 1.29
CA MET A 1 22.81 22.02 0.88
C MET A 1 22.55 20.89 -0.12
N LYS A 2 23.18 20.85 -1.34
CA LYS A 2 22.92 19.73 -2.29
C LYS A 2 23.30 18.35 -1.73
N ASN A 3 24.39 18.23 -0.97
CA ASN A 3 24.83 16.97 -0.37
C ASN A 3 23.90 16.53 0.76
N ASP A 4 23.41 17.44 1.60
CA ASP A 4 22.50 17.10 2.70
C ASP A 4 21.15 16.62 2.20
N ALA A 5 20.59 17.24 1.15
CA ALA A 5 19.34 16.81 0.54
C ALA A 5 19.45 15.39 -0.05
N LYS A 6 20.57 15.11 -0.75
CA LYS A 6 20.85 13.77 -1.31
C LYS A 6 21.00 12.73 -0.20
N LEU A 7 21.75 13.07 0.85
CA LEU A 7 21.98 12.18 1.99
C LEU A 7 20.69 11.94 2.78
N ALA A 8 19.87 12.99 3.00
CA ALA A 8 18.57 12.89 3.62
C ALA A 8 17.63 11.92 2.85
N LEU A 9 17.61 12.05 1.52
CA LEU A 9 16.81 11.18 0.66
C LEU A 9 17.27 9.72 0.73
N ILE A 10 18.57 9.46 0.61
CA ILE A 10 19.12 8.10 0.68
C ILE A 10 18.82 7.49 2.04
N MET A 11 19.17 8.18 3.14
CA MET A 11 19.00 7.66 4.49
C MET A 11 17.53 7.43 4.83
N SER A 12 16.64 8.33 4.46
CA SER A 12 15.21 8.14 4.69
C SER A 12 14.62 6.99 3.86
N THR A 13 15.08 6.80 2.61
CA THR A 13 14.63 5.69 1.76
C THR A 13 15.08 4.34 2.31
N LEU A 14 16.33 4.24 2.76
CA LEU A 14 16.86 3.02 3.40
C LEU A 14 16.15 2.73 4.72
N THR A 15 15.91 3.76 5.54
CA THR A 15 15.17 3.64 6.79
C THR A 15 13.74 3.19 6.54
N PHE A 16 13.08 3.75 5.53
CA PHE A 16 11.74 3.32 5.13
C PHE A 16 11.75 1.87 4.63
N ALA A 17 12.72 1.46 3.83
CA ALA A 17 12.84 0.08 3.37
C ALA A 17 13.04 -0.90 4.52
N ALA A 18 13.91 -0.59 5.48
CA ALA A 18 14.12 -1.40 6.68
C ALA A 18 12.84 -1.52 7.52
N ASN A 19 12.11 -0.44 7.72
CA ASN A 19 10.84 -0.46 8.44
C ASN A 19 9.73 -1.19 7.66
N PHE A 20 9.68 -1.03 6.34
CA PHE A 20 8.71 -1.71 5.50
C PHE A 20 8.93 -3.22 5.48
N SER A 21 10.19 -3.67 5.57
CA SER A 21 10.49 -5.09 5.70
C SER A 21 9.93 -5.67 7.00
N ILE A 22 10.02 -4.95 8.11
CA ILE A 22 9.43 -5.36 9.40
C ILE A 22 7.90 -5.32 9.32
N TRP A 23 7.34 -4.29 8.71
CA TRP A 23 5.89 -4.11 8.59
C TRP A 23 5.21 -5.24 7.82
N THR A 24 5.92 -5.82 6.86
CA THR A 24 5.44 -6.94 6.02
C THR A 24 5.94 -8.31 6.48
N LEU A 25 6.60 -8.40 7.63
CA LEU A 25 7.21 -9.63 8.13
C LEU A 25 6.21 -10.77 8.30
N TYR A 26 4.98 -10.42 8.66
CA TYR A 26 3.90 -11.39 8.85
C TYR A 26 3.44 -12.07 7.54
N ALA A 27 3.81 -11.55 6.38
CA ALA A 27 3.61 -12.27 5.10
C ALA A 27 4.35 -13.62 5.08
N VAL A 28 5.55 -13.66 5.69
CA VAL A 28 6.37 -14.87 5.77
C VAL A 28 6.04 -15.67 7.01
N LEU A 29 5.99 -15.03 8.18
CA LEU A 29 5.67 -15.69 9.45
C LEU A 29 4.30 -16.38 9.39
N GLY A 30 3.29 -15.73 8.82
CA GLY A 30 1.94 -16.27 8.75
C GLY A 30 1.86 -17.62 8.05
N VAL A 31 2.59 -17.82 6.94
CA VAL A 31 2.61 -19.09 6.21
C VAL A 31 3.20 -20.23 7.06
N HIS A 32 4.20 -19.93 7.89
CA HIS A 32 4.81 -20.93 8.77
C HIS A 32 3.99 -21.16 10.05
N LEU A 33 3.32 -20.12 10.56
CA LEU A 33 2.49 -20.19 11.77
C LEU A 33 1.13 -20.80 11.52
N ALA A 34 0.54 -20.67 10.31
CA ALA A 34 -0.78 -21.17 10.01
C ALA A 34 -0.93 -22.68 10.30
N PRO A 35 -0.04 -23.57 9.82
CA PRO A 35 -0.13 -24.99 10.14
C PRO A 35 0.29 -25.32 11.58
N GLN A 36 1.17 -24.52 12.22
CA GLN A 36 1.62 -24.78 13.59
C GLN A 36 0.54 -24.46 14.63
N LEU A 37 -0.31 -23.46 14.34
CA LEU A 37 -1.36 -22.99 15.22
C LEU A 37 -2.76 -23.44 14.78
N ASP A 38 -2.84 -24.27 13.76
CA ASP A 38 -4.10 -24.77 13.16
C ASP A 38 -5.10 -23.61 12.88
N LEU A 39 -4.60 -22.58 12.17
CA LEU A 39 -5.39 -21.39 11.91
C LEU A 39 -6.41 -21.60 10.81
N SER A 40 -7.66 -21.14 11.03
CA SER A 40 -8.60 -20.94 9.92
C SER A 40 -8.07 -19.87 8.94
N VAL A 41 -8.62 -19.85 7.71
CA VAL A 41 -8.18 -18.89 6.71
C VAL A 41 -8.47 -17.44 7.15
N THR A 42 -9.58 -17.24 7.87
CA THR A 42 -9.90 -15.94 8.49
C THR A 42 -8.88 -15.55 9.56
N GLN A 43 -8.51 -16.48 10.44
CA GLN A 43 -7.50 -16.22 11.48
C GLN A 43 -6.14 -15.89 10.86
N TYR A 44 -5.75 -16.58 9.78
CA TYR A 44 -4.57 -16.21 9.00
C TYR A 44 -4.65 -14.76 8.50
N GLY A 45 -5.79 -14.39 7.88
CA GLY A 45 -6.01 -13.03 7.38
C GLY A 45 -5.90 -11.97 8.48
N ILE A 46 -6.49 -12.21 9.66
CA ILE A 46 -6.39 -11.33 10.84
C ILE A 46 -4.93 -11.20 11.30
N LEU A 47 -4.23 -12.33 11.40
CA LEU A 47 -2.85 -12.38 11.87
C LEU A 47 -1.93 -11.56 10.98
N VAL A 48 -1.93 -11.82 9.67
CA VAL A 48 -1.00 -11.15 8.75
C VAL A 48 -1.32 -9.67 8.56
N ALA A 49 -2.58 -9.28 8.75
CA ALA A 49 -3.03 -7.90 8.66
C ALA A 49 -2.76 -7.08 9.95
N SER A 50 -2.49 -7.72 11.08
CA SER A 50 -2.36 -7.04 12.37
C SER A 50 -1.32 -5.92 12.39
N PRO A 51 -0.09 -6.05 11.81
CA PRO A 51 0.84 -4.93 11.75
C PRO A 51 0.32 -3.76 10.90
N ILE A 52 -0.46 -4.09 9.85
CA ILE A 52 -0.97 -3.07 8.94
C ILE A 52 -2.01 -2.18 9.64
N PHE A 53 -2.83 -2.75 10.51
CA PHE A 53 -3.83 -2.02 11.29
C PHE A 53 -3.23 -0.86 12.08
N THR A 54 -2.30 -1.17 12.98
CA THR A 54 -1.66 -0.16 13.83
C THR A 54 -0.88 0.84 12.99
N GLY A 55 -0.12 0.36 11.98
CA GLY A 55 0.62 1.25 11.10
C GLY A 55 -0.26 2.21 10.31
N ALA A 56 -1.46 1.79 9.91
CA ALA A 56 -2.42 2.65 9.22
C ALA A 56 -3.03 3.70 10.16
N LEU A 57 -3.48 3.30 11.33
CA LEU A 57 -4.12 4.19 12.30
C LEU A 57 -3.17 5.24 12.86
N LEU A 58 -1.95 4.85 13.21
CA LEU A 58 -0.95 5.75 13.78
C LEU A 58 -0.43 6.82 12.82
N ARG A 59 -0.70 6.70 11.50
CA ARG A 59 -0.30 7.73 10.51
C ARG A 59 -0.85 9.12 10.83
N LEU A 60 -2.10 9.20 11.28
CA LEU A 60 -2.70 10.49 11.63
C LEU A 60 -2.03 11.14 12.86
N PRO A 61 -1.97 10.49 14.04
CA PRO A 61 -1.34 11.10 15.20
C PRO A 61 0.16 11.34 15.00
N VAL A 62 0.87 10.46 14.29
CA VAL A 62 2.30 10.67 13.99
C VAL A 62 2.49 11.80 12.98
N GLY A 63 1.60 11.95 11.98
CA GLY A 63 1.60 13.11 11.08
C GLY A 63 1.49 14.43 11.85
N PHE A 64 0.64 14.47 12.86
CA PHE A 64 0.52 15.57 13.79
C PHE A 64 1.81 15.78 14.60
N LEU A 65 2.38 14.74 15.20
CA LEU A 65 3.64 14.81 15.96
C LEU A 65 4.80 15.34 15.10
N CYS A 66 4.82 15.08 13.79
CA CYS A 66 5.84 15.61 12.88
C CYS A 66 5.83 17.14 12.75
N GLU A 67 4.76 17.81 13.16
CA GLU A 67 4.70 19.29 13.17
C GLU A 67 5.30 19.88 14.45
N TYR A 68 5.29 19.11 15.56
CA TYR A 68 5.76 19.56 16.88
C TYR A 68 7.19 19.14 17.18
N HIS A 69 7.61 18.02 16.60
CA HIS A 69 8.90 17.41 16.92
C HIS A 69 9.76 17.25 15.67
N SER A 70 11.07 17.26 15.87
CA SER A 70 12.03 16.98 14.80
C SER A 70 11.75 15.61 14.18
N THR A 71 11.48 15.59 12.88
CA THR A 71 11.22 14.35 12.15
C THR A 71 12.39 13.37 12.19
N ARG A 72 13.63 13.87 12.34
CA ARG A 72 14.82 13.03 12.56
C ARG A 72 14.72 12.27 13.88
N HIS A 73 14.35 12.93 14.97
CA HIS A 73 14.17 12.27 16.28
C HIS A 73 12.98 11.31 16.27
N LEU A 74 11.88 11.69 15.62
CA LEU A 74 10.72 10.79 15.47
C LEU A 74 11.06 9.50 14.73
N PHE A 75 11.91 9.55 13.68
CA PHE A 75 12.38 8.34 13.01
C PHE A 75 13.17 7.43 13.94
N ILE A 76 14.09 8.00 14.73
CA ILE A 76 14.92 7.24 15.66
C ILE A 76 14.03 6.58 16.73
N VAL A 77 13.15 7.36 17.36
CA VAL A 77 12.22 6.85 18.39
C VAL A 77 11.31 5.76 17.83
N GLN A 78 10.77 5.97 16.64
CA GLN A 78 9.93 4.98 15.96
C GLN A 78 10.68 3.67 15.71
N MET A 79 11.93 3.72 15.22
CA MET A 79 12.75 2.52 15.03
C MET A 79 13.08 1.85 16.36
N MET A 80 13.38 2.61 17.41
CA MET A 80 13.61 2.06 18.75
C MET A 80 12.37 1.33 19.29
N LEU A 81 11.17 1.86 19.05
CA LEU A 81 9.92 1.24 19.47
C LEU A 81 9.61 -0.07 18.72
N THR A 82 10.25 -0.35 17.58
CA THR A 82 10.07 -1.63 16.87
C THR A 82 10.97 -2.74 17.42
N LEU A 83 12.01 -2.43 18.20
CA LEU A 83 12.94 -3.43 18.73
C LEU A 83 12.29 -4.39 19.75
N PRO A 84 11.57 -3.91 20.80
CA PRO A 84 10.96 -4.81 21.77
C PRO A 84 10.03 -5.85 21.15
N PRO A 85 9.06 -5.49 20.26
CA PRO A 85 8.18 -6.49 19.67
C PRO A 85 8.89 -7.47 18.74
N LEU A 86 10.01 -7.10 18.07
CA LEU A 86 10.82 -8.05 17.32
C LEU A 86 11.45 -9.12 18.22
N LEU A 87 11.94 -8.72 19.38
CA LEU A 87 12.51 -9.65 20.35
C LEU A 87 11.44 -10.50 21.04
N LEU A 88 10.23 -9.94 21.25
CA LEU A 88 9.09 -10.65 21.83
C LEU A 88 8.59 -11.80 20.94
N LEU A 89 8.85 -11.79 19.62
CA LEU A 89 8.49 -12.90 18.73
C LEU A 89 8.99 -14.25 19.21
N ASN A 90 10.10 -14.30 19.93
CA ASN A 90 10.69 -15.54 20.45
C ASN A 90 10.00 -16.13 21.68
N TYR A 91 9.17 -15.33 22.34
CA TYR A 91 8.54 -15.70 23.60
C TYR A 91 7.05 -15.99 23.45
N VAL A 92 6.49 -15.82 22.26
CA VAL A 92 5.06 -16.06 21.99
C VAL A 92 4.89 -17.38 21.24
N SER A 93 3.86 -18.13 21.61
CA SER A 93 3.51 -19.44 21.02
C SER A 93 2.02 -19.58 20.71
N THR A 94 1.23 -18.56 20.98
CA THR A 94 -0.22 -18.58 20.78
C THR A 94 -0.66 -17.58 19.72
N PHE A 95 -1.82 -17.83 19.10
CA PHE A 95 -2.43 -16.90 18.14
C PHE A 95 -2.54 -15.47 18.69
N TYR A 96 -3.06 -15.32 19.91
CA TYR A 96 -3.23 -13.99 20.53
C TYR A 96 -1.88 -13.32 20.87
N GLY A 97 -0.87 -14.12 21.23
CA GLY A 97 0.48 -13.61 21.44
C GLY A 97 1.08 -13.03 20.16
N TYR A 98 1.02 -13.79 19.06
CA TYR A 98 1.49 -13.28 17.75
C TYR A 98 0.64 -12.11 17.25
N LEU A 99 -0.67 -12.11 17.48
CA LEU A 99 -1.54 -10.99 17.14
C LEU A 99 -1.12 -9.71 17.86
N LEU A 100 -0.88 -9.78 19.18
CA LEU A 100 -0.41 -8.64 19.98
C LEU A 100 0.93 -8.11 19.48
N VAL A 101 1.89 -9.01 19.27
CA VAL A 101 3.21 -8.63 18.74
C VAL A 101 3.08 -8.00 17.36
N GLY A 102 2.21 -8.53 16.48
CA GLY A 102 1.92 -7.96 15.17
C GLY A 102 1.38 -6.53 15.28
N LEU A 103 0.43 -6.29 16.18
CA LEU A 103 -0.09 -4.93 16.44
C LEU A 103 1.03 -3.99 16.90
N LEU A 104 1.94 -4.43 17.77
CA LEU A 104 3.07 -3.61 18.23
C LEU A 104 4.08 -3.34 17.09
N LEU A 105 4.37 -4.33 16.25
CA LEU A 105 5.24 -4.16 15.08
C LEU A 105 4.68 -3.17 14.06
N GLY A 106 3.37 -2.93 14.09
CA GLY A 106 2.71 -1.95 13.24
C GLY A 106 3.26 -0.53 13.35
N VAL A 107 3.94 -0.19 14.45
CA VAL A 107 4.65 1.09 14.60
C VAL A 107 5.67 1.30 13.48
N SER A 108 6.24 0.25 12.89
CA SER A 108 7.13 0.36 11.73
C SER A 108 6.45 1.01 10.51
N GLY A 109 5.14 0.84 10.33
CA GLY A 109 4.35 1.39 9.22
C GLY A 109 4.20 2.91 9.20
N VAL A 110 4.47 3.62 10.32
CA VAL A 110 4.42 5.09 10.37
C VAL A 110 5.67 5.74 9.77
N SER A 111 6.74 4.98 9.53
CA SER A 111 7.98 5.43 8.91
C SER A 111 7.75 6.17 7.58
N PHE A 112 6.72 5.76 6.83
CA PHE A 112 6.32 6.44 5.60
C PHE A 112 5.87 7.88 5.86
N THR A 113 5.04 8.12 6.86
CA THR A 113 4.54 9.46 7.21
C THR A 113 5.66 10.37 7.71
N ILE A 114 6.52 9.85 8.58
CA ILE A 114 7.69 10.58 9.08
C ILE A 114 8.64 10.91 7.93
N GLY A 115 8.89 9.94 7.04
CA GLY A 115 9.83 10.09 5.92
C GLY A 115 9.37 11.10 4.88
N ILE A 116 8.10 11.11 4.50
CA ILE A 116 7.54 12.15 3.62
C ILE A 116 7.84 13.53 4.22
N ARG A 117 7.56 13.73 5.51
CA ARG A 117 7.76 15.01 6.17
C ARG A 117 9.26 15.35 6.30
N TYR A 118 10.11 14.37 6.59
CA TYR A 118 11.55 14.55 6.66
C TYR A 118 12.14 14.96 5.32
N VAL A 119 11.84 14.22 4.24
CA VAL A 119 12.35 14.50 2.89
C VAL A 119 11.86 15.86 2.38
N SER A 120 10.58 16.21 2.61
CA SER A 120 10.02 17.47 2.12
C SER A 120 10.73 18.72 2.64
N GLN A 121 11.46 18.63 3.75
CA GLN A 121 12.21 19.77 4.32
C GLN A 121 13.53 20.08 3.60
N PHE A 122 14.01 19.15 2.75
CA PHE A 122 15.28 19.28 2.03
C PHE A 122 15.11 19.58 0.54
N PHE A 123 13.87 19.50 0.00
CA PHE A 123 13.60 19.68 -1.42
C PHE A 123 12.59 20.81 -1.66
N GLU A 124 12.85 21.65 -2.66
CA GLU A 124 11.91 22.67 -3.13
C GLU A 124 10.69 22.04 -3.81
N SER A 125 9.58 22.76 -3.87
CA SER A 125 8.30 22.27 -4.41
C SER A 125 8.42 21.63 -5.79
N GLN A 126 9.28 22.15 -6.66
CA GLN A 126 9.50 21.62 -8.01
C GLN A 126 10.19 20.25 -8.03
N GLN A 127 10.97 19.92 -7.00
CA GLN A 127 11.76 18.69 -6.89
C GLN A 127 11.11 17.65 -5.97
N GLN A 128 10.08 18.03 -5.23
CA GLN A 128 9.42 17.14 -4.25
C GLN A 128 8.81 15.91 -4.90
N GLY A 129 8.23 16.01 -6.09
CA GLY A 129 7.64 14.87 -6.80
C GLY A 129 8.65 13.74 -7.05
N MET A 130 9.83 14.10 -7.58
CA MET A 130 10.93 13.15 -7.81
C MET A 130 11.47 12.58 -6.50
N ALA A 131 11.69 13.42 -5.49
CA ALA A 131 12.19 13.00 -4.19
C ALA A 131 11.21 12.02 -3.51
N MET A 132 9.91 12.29 -3.56
CA MET A 132 8.86 11.41 -3.01
C MET A 132 8.73 10.11 -3.81
N GLY A 133 8.98 10.14 -5.12
CA GLY A 133 9.03 8.93 -5.95
C GLY A 133 10.17 7.99 -5.53
N ILE A 134 11.38 8.55 -5.36
CA ILE A 134 12.56 7.79 -4.89
C ILE A 134 12.33 7.27 -3.46
N PHE A 135 11.87 8.13 -2.55
CA PHE A 135 11.53 7.72 -1.18
C PHE A 135 10.48 6.59 -1.18
N GLY A 136 9.46 6.71 -2.02
CA GLY A 136 8.41 5.69 -2.16
C GLY A 136 8.91 4.34 -2.67
N ALA A 137 10.06 4.28 -3.36
CA ALA A 137 10.70 3.02 -3.75
C ALA A 137 11.17 2.20 -2.54
N GLY A 138 11.26 2.79 -1.34
CA GLY A 138 11.48 2.06 -0.09
C GLY A 138 10.45 0.98 0.22
N ASN A 139 9.28 0.97 -0.43
CA ASN A 139 8.36 -0.18 -0.42
C ASN A 139 9.04 -1.50 -0.90
N ALA A 140 10.13 -1.41 -1.66
CA ALA A 140 10.94 -2.57 -2.03
C ALA A 140 11.56 -3.27 -0.81
N GLY A 141 11.50 -2.67 0.39
CA GLY A 141 11.81 -3.34 1.66
C GLY A 141 11.07 -4.67 1.87
N ALA A 142 9.87 -4.85 1.28
CA ALA A 142 9.21 -6.15 1.25
C ALA A 142 10.06 -7.25 0.61
N ALA A 143 10.93 -6.92 -0.36
CA ALA A 143 11.85 -7.87 -0.95
C ALA A 143 12.86 -8.42 0.08
N ILE A 144 13.30 -7.55 1.01
CA ILE A 144 14.16 -7.97 2.11
C ILE A 144 13.47 -9.05 2.94
N THR A 145 12.22 -8.82 3.31
CA THR A 145 11.41 -9.79 4.05
C THR A 145 11.27 -11.12 3.31
N LEU A 146 10.89 -11.06 2.04
CA LEU A 146 10.59 -12.25 1.23
C LEU A 146 11.84 -13.07 0.88
N LEU A 147 13.03 -12.47 0.93
CA LEU A 147 14.32 -13.16 0.72
C LEU A 147 14.95 -13.59 2.03
N VAL A 148 15.05 -12.67 2.99
CA VAL A 148 15.85 -12.89 4.20
C VAL A 148 15.12 -13.76 5.22
N ALA A 149 13.82 -13.54 5.45
CA ALA A 149 13.10 -14.29 6.47
C ALA A 149 12.99 -15.79 6.14
N PRO A 150 12.64 -16.23 4.90
CA PRO A 150 12.67 -17.67 4.56
C PRO A 150 14.08 -18.27 4.67
N TYR A 151 15.11 -17.52 4.30
CA TYR A 151 16.49 -17.97 4.43
C TYR A 151 16.85 -18.23 5.89
N ILE A 152 16.49 -17.31 6.80
CA ILE A 152 16.71 -17.47 8.24
C ILE A 152 15.93 -18.68 8.77
N ILE A 153 14.65 -18.82 8.40
CA ILE A 153 13.81 -19.92 8.88
C ILE A 153 14.37 -21.27 8.47
N ASN A 154 14.83 -21.40 7.22
CA ASN A 154 15.34 -22.66 6.68
C ASN A 154 16.69 -23.06 7.29
N HIS A 155 17.55 -22.12 7.72
CA HIS A 155 18.88 -22.43 8.22
C HIS A 155 18.99 -22.42 9.75
N TRP A 156 18.24 -21.53 10.42
CA TRP A 156 18.34 -21.33 11.87
C TRP A 156 17.00 -21.49 12.61
N GLY A 157 15.89 -21.55 11.88
CA GLY A 157 14.56 -21.71 12.47
C GLY A 157 13.84 -20.38 12.69
N LEU A 158 12.53 -20.51 12.98
CA LEU A 158 11.60 -19.37 13.12
C LEU A 158 12.03 -18.39 14.23
N ASN A 159 12.57 -18.90 15.33
CA ASN A 159 12.96 -18.10 16.50
C ASN A 159 14.08 -17.09 16.22
N PHE A 160 14.88 -17.29 15.17
CA PHE A 160 15.95 -16.35 14.82
C PHE A 160 15.48 -15.18 13.97
N VAL A 161 14.25 -15.21 13.44
CA VAL A 161 13.73 -14.13 12.57
C VAL A 161 13.67 -12.82 13.33
N GLY A 162 13.04 -12.81 14.52
CA GLY A 162 12.93 -11.62 15.36
C GLY A 162 14.29 -10.97 15.67
N PRO A 163 15.24 -11.70 16.29
CA PRO A 163 16.58 -11.18 16.58
C PRO A 163 17.35 -10.68 15.37
N PHE A 164 17.22 -11.34 14.21
CA PHE A 164 17.92 -10.93 13.00
C PHE A 164 17.40 -9.61 12.45
N PHE A 165 16.08 -9.44 12.39
CA PHE A 165 15.47 -8.18 12.01
C PHE A 165 15.70 -7.07 13.06
N ALA A 166 15.78 -7.42 14.35
CA ALA A 166 16.15 -6.49 15.42
C ALA A 166 17.60 -6.00 15.26
N LEU A 167 18.53 -6.87 14.88
CA LEU A 167 19.91 -6.49 14.57
C LEU A 167 19.94 -5.55 13.35
N GLY A 168 19.21 -5.88 12.29
CA GLY A 168 19.11 -5.05 11.07
C GLY A 168 18.59 -3.64 11.35
N ILE A 169 17.51 -3.50 12.13
CA ILE A 169 16.97 -2.19 12.48
C ILE A 169 17.88 -1.43 13.46
N SER A 170 18.58 -2.13 14.37
CA SER A 170 19.56 -1.51 15.26
C SER A 170 20.72 -0.91 14.47
N LEU A 171 21.24 -1.63 13.48
CA LEU A 171 22.25 -1.11 12.56
C LEU A 171 21.72 0.11 11.80
N MET A 172 20.46 0.06 11.33
CA MET A 172 19.85 1.18 10.64
C MET A 172 19.68 2.42 11.56
N ILE A 173 19.35 2.22 12.84
CA ILE A 173 19.32 3.30 13.85
C ILE A 173 20.68 3.97 13.94
N VAL A 174 21.75 3.20 14.10
CA VAL A 174 23.12 3.73 14.20
C VAL A 174 23.51 4.50 12.93
N LEU A 175 23.29 3.89 11.75
CA LEU A 175 23.58 4.56 10.47
C LEU A 175 22.77 5.86 10.30
N PHE A 176 21.49 5.85 10.67
CA PHE A 176 20.65 7.04 10.58
C PHE A 176 21.09 8.13 11.57
N MET A 177 21.49 7.75 12.79
CA MET A 177 22.01 8.70 13.79
C MET A 177 23.32 9.36 13.34
N LEU A 178 24.20 8.61 12.68
CA LEU A 178 25.49 9.11 12.24
C LEU A 178 25.43 9.92 10.94
N LEU A 179 24.60 9.48 9.98
CA LEU A 179 24.64 9.98 8.62
C LEU A 179 23.47 10.89 8.25
N ALA A 180 22.30 10.74 8.88
CA ALA A 180 21.13 11.52 8.50
C ALA A 180 21.29 12.99 8.89
N PRO A 181 21.09 13.95 7.97
CA PRO A 181 21.19 15.37 8.26
C PRO A 181 20.21 15.82 9.33
N GLY A 182 20.65 16.79 10.14
CA GLY A 182 19.79 17.47 11.11
C GLY A 182 18.69 18.26 10.41
N VAL A 183 17.57 18.40 11.08
CA VAL A 183 16.42 19.19 10.62
C VAL A 183 16.26 20.37 11.56
N LYS A 184 15.92 21.54 11.02
CA LYS A 184 15.58 22.71 11.85
C LYS A 184 14.40 22.36 12.74
N ALA A 185 14.46 22.84 13.99
CA ALA A 185 13.35 22.69 14.94
C ALA A 185 12.06 23.27 14.31
N PRO A 186 10.91 22.64 14.51
CA PRO A 186 9.64 23.16 14.02
C PRO A 186 9.38 24.56 14.59
N ASN A 187 8.88 25.46 13.75
CA ASN A 187 8.49 26.78 14.20
C ASN A 187 7.14 26.71 14.91
N LEU A 188 7.16 26.77 16.22
CA LEU A 188 5.98 26.66 17.07
C LEU A 188 4.91 27.73 16.80
N ALA A 189 5.27 28.84 16.16
CA ALA A 189 4.31 29.91 15.83
C ALA A 189 3.37 29.57 14.65
N GLN A 190 3.60 28.47 13.91
CA GLN A 190 2.77 28.05 12.75
C GLN A 190 1.84 26.89 13.09
N PHE A 191 1.49 26.70 14.34
CA PHE A 191 0.65 25.61 14.78
C PHE A 191 -0.73 25.60 14.15
N LYS A 192 -1.09 24.45 13.57
CA LYS A 192 -2.45 24.17 13.12
C LYS A 192 -3.12 23.23 14.14
N PRO A 193 -4.34 23.56 14.60
CA PRO A 193 -5.03 22.72 15.58
C PRO A 193 -5.33 21.33 15.00
N ILE A 194 -5.54 20.35 15.87
CA ILE A 194 -5.84 18.96 15.46
C ILE A 194 -7.08 18.87 14.54
N SER A 195 -8.04 19.79 14.72
CA SER A 195 -9.22 19.93 13.88
C SER A 195 -8.89 20.22 12.41
N PHE A 196 -7.77 20.91 12.13
CA PHE A 196 -7.29 21.15 10.77
C PHE A 196 -6.84 19.85 10.09
N HIS A 197 -6.17 18.96 10.82
CA HIS A 197 -5.70 17.68 10.31
C HIS A 197 -6.83 16.66 10.12
N LEU A 198 -7.90 16.81 10.90
CA LEU A 198 -9.11 15.98 10.78
C LEU A 198 -10.14 16.56 9.77
N ALA A 199 -9.98 17.81 9.36
CA ALA A 199 -10.88 18.45 8.39
C ALA A 199 -11.04 17.66 7.07
N PRO A 200 -9.98 17.04 6.49
CA PRO A 200 -10.12 16.22 5.29
C PRO A 200 -11.10 15.05 5.44
N LEU A 201 -11.27 14.50 6.64
CA LEU A 201 -12.23 13.42 6.90
C LEU A 201 -13.68 13.82 6.69
N LYS A 202 -14.00 15.12 6.72
CA LYS A 202 -15.36 15.65 6.45
C LYS A 202 -15.62 15.83 4.96
N ASN A 203 -14.61 15.75 4.10
CA ASN A 203 -14.73 16.00 2.67
C ASN A 203 -14.94 14.71 1.88
N LEU A 204 -16.10 14.55 1.26
CA LEU A 204 -16.45 13.37 0.46
C LEU A 204 -15.48 13.12 -0.70
N THR A 205 -14.91 14.19 -1.28
CA THR A 205 -13.90 14.06 -2.36
C THR A 205 -12.62 13.38 -1.85
N VAL A 206 -12.22 13.62 -0.60
CA VAL A 206 -11.08 12.95 0.03
C VAL A 206 -11.36 11.46 0.23
N TRP A 207 -12.58 11.09 0.64
CA TRP A 207 -12.99 9.69 0.74
C TRP A 207 -12.99 8.98 -0.62
N ARG A 208 -13.40 9.68 -1.69
CA ARG A 208 -13.33 9.17 -3.05
C ARG A 208 -11.89 8.83 -3.45
N PHE A 209 -10.94 9.73 -3.21
CA PHE A 209 -9.52 9.46 -3.47
C PHE A 209 -8.95 8.41 -2.50
N GLY A 210 -9.43 8.41 -1.26
CA GLY A 210 -9.16 7.35 -0.29
C GLY A 210 -9.58 5.98 -0.81
N LEU A 211 -10.76 5.86 -1.42
CA LEU A 211 -11.25 4.61 -2.02
C LEU A 211 -10.35 4.15 -3.17
N TYR A 212 -9.90 5.06 -4.04
CA TYR A 212 -8.96 4.70 -5.10
C TYR A 212 -7.65 4.19 -4.52
N TYR A 213 -7.16 4.84 -3.46
CA TYR A 213 -5.93 4.43 -2.80
C TYR A 213 -6.11 3.15 -1.96
N TYR A 214 -7.30 2.93 -1.42
CA TYR A 214 -7.71 1.65 -0.81
C TYR A 214 -7.53 0.49 -1.79
N PHE A 215 -7.92 0.68 -3.06
CA PHE A 215 -7.69 -0.34 -4.08
C PHE A 215 -6.19 -0.42 -4.46
N VAL A 216 -5.57 0.65 -4.97
CA VAL A 216 -4.22 0.53 -5.56
C VAL A 216 -3.11 0.30 -4.54
N PHE A 217 -3.24 0.76 -3.30
CA PHE A 217 -2.27 0.53 -2.23
C PHE A 217 -2.73 -0.54 -1.24
N GLY A 218 -3.98 -0.49 -0.82
CA GLY A 218 -4.52 -1.47 0.11
C GLY A 218 -4.52 -2.88 -0.47
N SER A 219 -4.95 -3.06 -1.73
CA SER A 219 -4.89 -4.38 -2.36
C SER A 219 -3.45 -4.84 -2.68
N PHE A 220 -2.52 -3.91 -2.95
CA PHE A 220 -1.10 -4.25 -3.05
C PHE A 220 -0.57 -4.86 -1.74
N LEU A 221 -0.85 -4.21 -0.61
CA LEU A 221 -0.47 -4.74 0.71
C LEU A 221 -1.19 -6.06 0.99
N ALA A 222 -2.49 -6.12 0.71
CA ALA A 222 -3.27 -7.32 0.93
C ALA A 222 -2.73 -8.51 0.10
N LEU A 223 -2.44 -8.30 -1.18
CA LEU A 223 -1.85 -9.33 -2.02
C LEU A 223 -0.43 -9.72 -1.56
N LEU A 224 0.39 -8.74 -1.15
CA LEU A 224 1.71 -9.01 -0.60
C LEU A 224 1.66 -9.95 0.61
N LEU A 225 0.64 -9.81 1.47
CA LEU A 225 0.43 -10.64 2.65
C LEU A 225 -0.26 -11.97 2.33
N TRP A 226 -1.10 -11.99 1.29
CA TRP A 226 -1.96 -13.11 0.94
C TRP A 226 -1.33 -14.09 -0.05
N LEU A 227 -0.58 -13.60 -1.04
CA LEU A 227 -0.02 -14.43 -2.12
C LEU A 227 0.85 -15.58 -1.62
N PRO A 228 1.72 -15.42 -0.59
CA PRO A 228 2.49 -16.55 -0.08
C PRO A 228 1.60 -17.72 0.37
N TYR A 229 0.55 -17.42 1.12
CA TYR A 229 -0.42 -18.40 1.57
C TYR A 229 -1.21 -19.02 0.40
N TYR A 230 -1.64 -18.17 -0.54
CA TYR A 230 -2.35 -18.61 -1.73
C TYR A 230 -1.53 -19.58 -2.57
N TYR A 231 -0.26 -19.29 -2.82
CA TYR A 231 0.63 -20.17 -3.58
C TYR A 231 0.83 -21.52 -2.90
N VAL A 232 1.01 -21.54 -1.59
CA VAL A 232 1.19 -22.79 -0.83
C VAL A 232 -0.08 -23.65 -0.89
N ASN A 233 -1.25 -23.04 -0.67
CA ASN A 233 -2.49 -23.79 -0.51
C ASN A 233 -3.22 -24.09 -1.84
N ALA A 234 -3.22 -23.15 -2.80
CA ALA A 234 -3.91 -23.33 -4.08
C ALA A 234 -3.05 -24.04 -5.14
N TYR A 235 -1.72 -23.80 -5.12
CA TYR A 235 -0.80 -24.39 -6.10
C TYR A 235 0.17 -25.42 -5.49
N GLN A 236 0.06 -25.70 -4.20
CA GLN A 236 0.89 -26.68 -3.48
C GLN A 236 2.40 -26.40 -3.63
N LEU A 237 2.77 -25.11 -3.71
CA LEU A 237 4.18 -24.71 -3.76
C LEU A 237 4.81 -24.78 -2.37
N THR A 238 6.12 -25.00 -2.34
CA THR A 238 6.87 -24.85 -1.09
C THR A 238 6.85 -23.39 -0.62
N PRO A 239 6.95 -23.12 0.70
CA PRO A 239 7.00 -21.75 1.20
C PRO A 239 8.07 -20.89 0.51
N SER A 240 9.25 -21.43 0.25
CA SER A 240 10.32 -20.71 -0.45
C SER A 240 9.96 -20.33 -1.88
N GLN A 241 9.32 -21.23 -2.62
CA GLN A 241 8.82 -20.93 -3.99
C GLN A 241 7.71 -19.89 -3.96
N ALA A 242 6.79 -19.98 -3.01
CA ALA A 242 5.71 -19.01 -2.81
C ALA A 242 6.26 -17.60 -2.53
N MET A 243 7.30 -17.49 -1.68
CA MET A 243 7.96 -16.22 -1.40
C MET A 243 8.69 -15.68 -2.66
N ALA A 244 9.33 -16.54 -3.44
CA ALA A 244 10.02 -16.13 -4.67
C ALA A 244 9.04 -15.52 -5.70
N TRP A 245 7.88 -16.11 -5.93
CA TRP A 245 6.88 -15.53 -6.81
C TRP A 245 6.26 -14.24 -6.25
N THR A 246 6.01 -14.20 -4.95
CA THR A 246 5.54 -12.96 -4.29
C THR A 246 6.59 -11.85 -4.36
N LEU A 247 7.87 -12.18 -4.32
CA LEU A 247 8.97 -11.23 -4.51
C LEU A 247 8.91 -10.55 -5.87
N VAL A 248 8.61 -11.30 -6.96
CA VAL A 248 8.46 -10.74 -8.31
C VAL A 248 7.34 -9.69 -8.32
N PHE A 249 6.19 -10.01 -7.72
CA PHE A 249 5.07 -9.07 -7.57
C PHE A 249 5.46 -7.81 -6.77
N ALA A 250 6.08 -8.00 -5.60
CA ALA A 250 6.40 -6.92 -4.68
C ALA A 250 7.44 -5.95 -5.27
N THR A 251 8.50 -6.48 -5.89
CA THR A 251 9.58 -5.69 -6.47
C THR A 251 9.13 -4.95 -7.73
N SER A 252 8.47 -5.63 -8.66
CA SER A 252 7.97 -5.00 -9.89
C SER A 252 7.00 -3.85 -9.59
N SER A 253 6.05 -4.09 -8.69
CA SER A 253 5.08 -3.08 -8.25
C SER A 253 5.72 -1.88 -7.54
N SER A 254 6.82 -2.10 -6.82
CA SER A 254 7.51 -1.02 -6.10
C SER A 254 8.39 -0.18 -7.02
N LEU A 255 9.11 -0.82 -7.93
CA LEU A 255 10.03 -0.14 -8.86
C LEU A 255 9.28 0.67 -9.91
N VAL A 256 8.22 0.12 -10.48
CA VAL A 256 7.44 0.79 -11.53
C VAL A 256 6.73 2.05 -11.05
N ARG A 257 6.58 2.23 -9.73
CA ARG A 257 5.95 3.42 -9.13
C ARG A 257 6.64 4.71 -9.54
N ALA A 258 7.97 4.72 -9.67
CA ALA A 258 8.72 5.90 -10.12
C ALA A 258 8.35 6.26 -11.57
N ILE A 259 8.28 5.26 -12.45
CA ILE A 259 7.85 5.41 -13.85
C ILE A 259 6.39 5.88 -13.91
N GLY A 260 5.53 5.33 -13.04
CA GLY A 260 4.12 5.71 -12.93
C GLY A 260 3.91 7.18 -12.57
N GLY A 261 4.80 7.76 -11.76
CA GLY A 261 4.80 9.19 -11.46
C GLY A 261 5.05 10.04 -12.71
N TRP A 262 6.14 9.76 -13.41
CA TRP A 262 6.46 10.44 -14.66
C TRP A 262 5.34 10.30 -15.70
N TYR A 263 4.80 9.10 -15.86
CA TYR A 263 3.70 8.85 -16.81
C TYR A 263 2.42 9.61 -16.43
N SER A 264 2.13 9.72 -15.14
CA SER A 264 0.98 10.48 -14.63
C SER A 264 1.13 11.98 -14.82
N ASP A 265 2.37 12.51 -14.82
CA ASP A 265 2.64 13.92 -15.13
C ASP A 265 2.39 14.22 -16.62
N GLN A 266 2.68 13.27 -17.52
CA GLN A 266 2.50 13.45 -18.97
C GLN A 266 1.04 13.30 -19.42
N TYR A 267 0.35 12.27 -18.92
CA TYR A 267 -0.98 11.88 -19.40
C TYR A 267 -2.13 12.22 -18.44
N GLY A 268 -1.80 12.82 -17.28
CA GLY A 268 -2.75 13.17 -16.24
C GLY A 268 -3.10 11.98 -15.32
N GLY A 269 -3.10 12.23 -14.01
CA GLY A 269 -3.32 11.20 -12.99
C GLY A 269 -4.65 10.46 -13.14
N ARG A 270 -5.72 11.14 -13.55
CA ARG A 270 -7.04 10.51 -13.74
C ARG A 270 -7.05 9.51 -14.89
N SER A 271 -6.46 9.84 -16.05
CA SER A 271 -6.40 8.96 -17.20
C SER A 271 -5.61 7.69 -16.90
N VAL A 272 -4.46 7.86 -16.24
CA VAL A 272 -3.63 6.74 -15.82
C VAL A 272 -4.37 5.84 -14.83
N ASN A 273 -5.04 6.41 -13.83
CA ASN A 273 -5.76 5.63 -12.83
C ASN A 273 -6.97 4.89 -13.42
N TRP A 274 -7.63 5.48 -14.41
CA TRP A 274 -8.70 4.85 -15.19
C TRP A 274 -8.19 3.60 -15.93
N SER A 275 -7.06 3.71 -16.61
CA SER A 275 -6.41 2.57 -17.30
C SER A 275 -5.98 1.49 -16.31
N VAL A 276 -5.47 1.87 -15.14
CA VAL A 276 -5.10 0.94 -14.05
C VAL A 276 -6.30 0.12 -13.60
N PHE A 277 -7.45 0.74 -13.39
CA PHE A 277 -8.66 0.01 -12.99
C PHE A 277 -9.11 -0.97 -14.07
N TRP A 278 -9.10 -0.59 -15.35
CA TRP A 278 -9.43 -1.49 -16.45
C TRP A 278 -8.49 -2.69 -16.51
N ILE A 279 -7.19 -2.47 -16.46
CA ILE A 279 -6.19 -3.55 -16.50
C ILE A 279 -6.42 -4.50 -15.32
N CYS A 280 -6.60 -3.95 -14.11
CA CYS A 280 -6.84 -4.77 -12.92
C CYS A 280 -8.17 -5.54 -13.04
N LEU A 281 -9.25 -4.94 -13.54
CA LEU A 281 -10.53 -5.63 -13.73
C LEU A 281 -10.40 -6.81 -14.66
N VAL A 282 -9.74 -6.63 -15.82
CA VAL A 282 -9.53 -7.73 -16.76
C VAL A 282 -8.71 -8.86 -16.14
N CYS A 283 -7.60 -8.54 -15.48
CA CYS A 283 -6.77 -9.55 -14.84
C CYS A 283 -7.52 -10.25 -13.68
N LEU A 284 -8.22 -9.50 -12.84
CA LEU A 284 -8.97 -10.04 -11.71
C LEU A 284 -10.16 -10.89 -12.18
N PHE A 285 -10.78 -10.56 -13.29
CA PHE A 285 -11.84 -11.40 -13.89
C PHE A 285 -11.34 -12.82 -14.15
N PHE A 286 -10.18 -12.97 -14.81
CA PHE A 286 -9.61 -14.29 -15.06
C PHE A 286 -9.16 -14.98 -13.76
N LEU A 287 -8.56 -14.24 -12.81
CA LEU A 287 -8.13 -14.81 -11.53
C LEU A 287 -9.29 -15.22 -10.62
N SER A 288 -10.46 -14.63 -10.81
CA SER A 288 -11.68 -14.95 -10.05
C SER A 288 -12.28 -16.29 -10.43
N TYR A 289 -11.90 -16.86 -11.57
CA TYR A 289 -12.50 -18.10 -12.04
C TYR A 289 -12.02 -19.29 -11.20
N PRO A 290 -12.95 -20.01 -10.52
CA PRO A 290 -12.59 -21.17 -9.71
C PRO A 290 -12.18 -22.35 -10.58
N PRO A 291 -11.30 -23.25 -10.12
CA PRO A 291 -11.05 -24.52 -10.79
C PRO A 291 -12.38 -25.26 -10.95
N THR A 292 -12.75 -25.56 -12.21
CA THR A 292 -14.05 -26.14 -12.55
C THR A 292 -13.86 -27.28 -13.54
N THR A 293 -14.56 -28.39 -13.31
CA THR A 293 -14.67 -29.47 -14.29
C THR A 293 -16.02 -29.39 -14.98
N MET A 294 -16.00 -29.13 -16.28
CA MET A 294 -17.21 -29.12 -17.10
C MET A 294 -17.35 -30.47 -17.78
N VAL A 295 -18.49 -31.13 -17.60
CA VAL A 295 -18.84 -32.38 -18.28
C VAL A 295 -19.73 -32.03 -19.48
N ILE A 296 -19.23 -32.30 -20.68
CA ILE A 296 -20.03 -32.16 -21.91
C ILE A 296 -20.55 -33.53 -22.28
N HIS A 297 -21.87 -33.71 -22.23
CA HIS A 297 -22.55 -34.94 -22.64
C HIS A 297 -22.55 -34.99 -24.18
N GLY A 298 -21.60 -35.74 -24.76
CA GLY A 298 -21.49 -35.93 -26.20
C GLY A 298 -22.37 -37.13 -26.65
N VAL A 299 -22.58 -37.23 -27.97
CA VAL A 299 -23.42 -38.29 -28.56
C VAL A 299 -22.89 -39.69 -28.27
N ASN A 300 -21.56 -39.87 -28.24
CA ASN A 300 -20.95 -41.21 -28.07
C ASN A 300 -20.18 -41.37 -26.75
N ARG A 301 -19.81 -40.27 -26.08
CA ARG A 301 -19.06 -40.26 -24.81
C ARG A 301 -19.15 -38.91 -24.18
N ASP A 302 -19.06 -38.88 -22.83
CA ASP A 302 -18.85 -37.65 -22.09
C ASP A 302 -17.43 -37.16 -22.23
N VAL A 303 -17.28 -35.84 -22.38
CA VAL A 303 -15.98 -35.17 -22.46
C VAL A 303 -15.84 -34.28 -21.21
N ASN A 304 -14.83 -34.56 -20.40
CA ASN A 304 -14.50 -33.76 -19.23
C ASN A 304 -13.46 -32.70 -19.62
N ILE A 305 -13.79 -31.43 -19.40
CA ILE A 305 -12.88 -30.29 -19.62
C ILE A 305 -12.57 -29.69 -18.27
N GLU A 306 -11.30 -29.75 -17.86
CA GLU A 306 -10.81 -29.03 -16.68
C GLU A 306 -10.46 -27.61 -17.08
N ILE A 307 -11.13 -26.65 -16.48
CA ILE A 307 -10.86 -25.23 -16.62
C ILE A 307 -10.22 -24.75 -15.32
N LYS A 308 -8.92 -24.45 -15.38
CA LYS A 308 -8.16 -23.91 -14.24
C LYS A 308 -7.13 -22.89 -14.74
N VAL A 309 -6.88 -21.86 -13.93
CA VAL A 309 -5.80 -20.93 -14.18
C VAL A 309 -4.48 -21.61 -13.80
N GLY A 310 -3.67 -21.95 -14.81
CA GLY A 310 -2.36 -22.55 -14.59
C GLY A 310 -1.40 -21.55 -13.92
N LEU A 311 -0.39 -22.07 -13.20
CA LEU A 311 0.57 -21.25 -12.43
C LEU A 311 1.26 -20.17 -13.29
N GLY A 312 1.61 -20.48 -14.55
CA GLY A 312 2.24 -19.50 -15.46
C GLY A 312 1.34 -18.32 -15.78
N LEU A 313 0.06 -18.60 -16.16
CA LEU A 313 -0.92 -17.55 -16.40
C LEU A 313 -1.23 -16.75 -15.14
N PHE A 314 -1.37 -17.43 -13.99
CA PHE A 314 -1.57 -16.79 -12.70
C PHE A 314 -0.45 -15.79 -12.39
N ASN A 315 0.81 -16.20 -12.51
CA ASN A 315 1.97 -15.34 -12.28
C ASN A 315 2.01 -14.15 -13.24
N LEU A 316 1.68 -14.36 -14.51
CA LEU A 316 1.61 -13.29 -15.50
C LEU A 316 0.53 -12.24 -15.12
N LEU A 317 -0.67 -12.69 -14.74
CA LEU A 317 -1.76 -11.79 -14.35
C LEU A 317 -1.43 -11.04 -13.06
N ILE A 318 -0.87 -11.71 -12.05
CA ILE A 318 -0.41 -11.07 -10.80
C ILE A 318 0.71 -10.07 -11.06
N PHE A 319 1.65 -10.36 -11.96
CA PHE A 319 2.70 -9.44 -12.36
C PHE A 319 2.11 -8.18 -13.02
N ILE A 320 1.15 -8.33 -13.94
CA ILE A 320 0.46 -7.21 -14.60
C ILE A 320 -0.31 -6.37 -13.57
N ILE A 321 -1.02 -7.01 -12.63
CA ILE A 321 -1.69 -6.30 -11.52
C ILE A 321 -0.67 -5.53 -10.69
N GLY A 322 0.47 -6.13 -10.37
CA GLY A 322 1.54 -5.48 -9.63
C GLY A 322 2.04 -4.20 -10.32
N LEU A 323 2.31 -4.28 -11.63
CA LEU A 323 2.68 -3.11 -12.43
C LEU A 323 1.57 -2.05 -12.41
N ALA A 324 0.34 -2.44 -12.71
CA ALA A 324 -0.81 -1.53 -12.72
C ALA A 324 -1.00 -0.82 -11.38
N GLN A 325 -0.92 -1.55 -10.27
CA GLN A 325 -1.01 -0.96 -8.92
C GLN A 325 0.17 -0.01 -8.62
N GLY A 326 1.36 -0.27 -9.16
CA GLY A 326 2.50 0.63 -9.06
C GLY A 326 2.22 1.98 -9.73
N PHE A 327 1.70 1.97 -10.96
CA PHE A 327 1.23 3.18 -11.66
C PHE A 327 0.09 3.85 -10.90
N GLY A 328 -0.91 3.09 -10.44
CA GLY A 328 -2.06 3.60 -9.70
C GLY A 328 -1.70 4.33 -8.42
N ARG A 329 -0.74 3.82 -7.66
CA ARG A 329 -0.26 4.49 -6.43
C ARG A 329 0.35 5.86 -6.71
N ALA A 330 1.07 6.02 -7.80
CA ALA A 330 1.63 7.30 -8.21
C ALA A 330 0.53 8.23 -8.76
N SER A 331 -0.38 7.70 -9.59
CA SER A 331 -1.44 8.48 -10.23
C SER A 331 -2.43 9.08 -9.25
N VAL A 332 -2.80 8.35 -8.18
CA VAL A 332 -3.69 8.89 -7.11
C VAL A 332 -3.02 10.07 -6.42
N TYR A 333 -1.73 10.01 -6.10
CA TYR A 333 -1.03 11.14 -5.48
C TYR A 333 -0.90 12.33 -6.44
N LYS A 334 -0.78 12.10 -7.75
CA LYS A 334 -0.85 13.17 -8.76
C LYS A 334 -2.23 13.84 -8.75
N ILE A 335 -3.31 13.07 -8.73
CA ILE A 335 -4.68 13.62 -8.61
C ILE A 335 -4.81 14.45 -7.34
N LEU A 336 -4.32 13.95 -6.20
CA LEU A 336 -4.37 14.69 -4.94
C LEU A 336 -3.62 16.04 -5.02
N HIS A 337 -2.45 16.04 -5.65
CA HIS A 337 -1.68 17.27 -5.85
C HIS A 337 -2.44 18.27 -6.71
N ASP A 338 -3.09 17.83 -7.76
CA ASP A 338 -3.85 18.70 -8.67
C ASP A 338 -5.08 19.32 -7.97
N TYR A 339 -5.73 18.57 -7.05
CA TYR A 339 -6.92 19.05 -6.31
C TYR A 339 -6.59 19.83 -5.03
N TYR A 340 -5.51 19.49 -4.35
CA TYR A 340 -5.16 20.00 -3.02
C TYR A 340 -3.68 20.40 -2.92
N PRO A 341 -3.16 21.29 -3.80
CA PRO A 341 -1.72 21.60 -3.85
C PRO A 341 -1.19 22.15 -2.51
N HIS A 342 -2.01 22.94 -1.80
CA HIS A 342 -1.63 23.55 -0.52
C HIS A 342 -1.94 22.70 0.71
N HIS A 343 -2.62 21.57 0.56
CA HIS A 343 -3.09 20.72 1.67
C HIS A 343 -2.60 19.27 1.57
N MET A 344 -1.56 19.01 0.76
CA MET A 344 -1.04 17.66 0.51
C MET A 344 -0.67 16.90 1.78
N GLY A 345 -0.17 17.58 2.82
CA GLY A 345 0.21 16.93 4.08
C GLY A 345 -0.97 16.27 4.79
N SER A 346 -2.06 17.01 4.99
CA SER A 346 -3.24 16.51 5.72
C SER A 346 -4.11 15.60 4.85
N VAL A 347 -4.37 15.98 3.59
CA VAL A 347 -5.19 15.18 2.66
C VAL A 347 -4.46 13.90 2.26
N GLY A 348 -3.18 13.99 1.89
CA GLY A 348 -2.37 12.83 1.52
C GLY A 348 -2.18 11.86 2.68
N GLY A 349 -2.04 12.35 3.92
CA GLY A 349 -2.00 11.53 5.14
C GLY A 349 -3.31 10.78 5.36
N THR A 350 -4.45 11.45 5.20
CA THR A 350 -5.79 10.84 5.32
C THR A 350 -6.00 9.76 4.25
N VAL A 351 -5.66 10.04 2.99
CA VAL A 351 -5.76 9.07 1.89
C VAL A 351 -4.82 7.90 2.11
N ALA A 352 -3.59 8.14 2.60
CA ALA A 352 -2.65 7.07 2.95
C ALA A 352 -3.15 6.19 4.10
N MET A 353 -3.84 6.76 5.08
CA MET A 353 -4.50 6.00 6.16
C MET A 353 -5.60 5.10 5.60
N ILE A 354 -6.51 5.64 4.77
CA ILE A 354 -7.60 4.87 4.16
C ILE A 354 -7.04 3.73 3.31
N GLY A 355 -5.97 3.98 2.53
CA GLY A 355 -5.28 2.93 1.79
C GLY A 355 -4.66 1.86 2.69
N GLY A 356 -4.09 2.26 3.82
CA GLY A 356 -3.59 1.32 4.84
C GLY A 356 -4.70 0.47 5.45
N ILE A 357 -5.88 1.06 5.71
CA ILE A 357 -7.07 0.31 6.16
C ILE A 357 -7.45 -0.76 5.13
N GLY A 358 -7.28 -0.51 3.81
CA GLY A 358 -7.46 -1.53 2.78
C GLY A 358 -6.49 -2.71 2.96
N GLY A 359 -5.22 -2.43 3.24
CA GLY A 359 -4.22 -3.47 3.53
C GLY A 359 -4.51 -4.30 4.77
N PHE A 360 -5.29 -3.75 5.73
CA PHE A 360 -5.77 -4.46 6.91
C PHE A 360 -7.05 -5.25 6.64
N THR A 361 -8.06 -4.62 6.06
CA THR A 361 -9.40 -5.21 5.93
C THR A 361 -9.46 -6.28 4.84
N LEU A 362 -8.75 -6.10 3.73
CA LEU A 362 -8.81 -7.05 2.59
C LEU A 362 -8.30 -8.44 2.94
N PRO A 363 -7.15 -8.68 3.62
CA PRO A 363 -6.74 -10.03 3.99
C PRO A 363 -7.74 -10.74 4.90
N ILE A 364 -8.39 -10.01 5.80
CA ILE A 364 -9.45 -10.54 6.67
C ILE A 364 -10.65 -10.96 5.83
N LEU A 365 -11.08 -10.10 4.91
CA LEU A 365 -12.19 -10.39 4.00
C LEU A 365 -11.86 -11.54 3.04
N PHE A 366 -10.60 -11.68 2.61
CA PHE A 366 -10.15 -12.84 1.82
C PHE A 366 -10.32 -14.12 2.63
N GLY A 367 -9.89 -14.11 3.89
CA GLY A 367 -10.06 -15.26 4.78
C GLY A 367 -11.52 -15.62 4.96
N LEU A 368 -12.36 -14.64 5.31
CA LEU A 368 -13.79 -14.83 5.50
C LEU A 368 -14.49 -15.42 4.26
N ILE A 369 -14.19 -14.87 3.08
CA ILE A 369 -14.85 -15.33 1.85
C ILE A 369 -14.35 -16.72 1.42
N VAL A 370 -13.09 -17.06 1.71
CA VAL A 370 -12.55 -18.39 1.44
C VAL A 370 -13.12 -19.42 2.41
N ASP A 371 -13.20 -19.09 3.71
CA ASP A 371 -13.85 -19.98 4.70
C ASP A 371 -15.33 -20.23 4.36
N PHE A 372 -16.03 -19.21 3.83
CA PHE A 372 -17.44 -19.33 3.44
C PHE A 372 -17.64 -20.06 2.10
N ALA A 373 -16.87 -19.71 1.08
CA ALA A 373 -17.05 -20.23 -0.29
C ALA A 373 -16.32 -21.55 -0.55
N GLY A 374 -15.31 -21.89 0.27
CA GLY A 374 -14.49 -23.07 0.11
C GLY A 374 -13.50 -23.03 -1.06
N VAL A 375 -13.33 -21.85 -1.74
CA VAL A 375 -12.45 -21.70 -2.90
C VAL A 375 -11.53 -20.50 -2.74
N TYR A 376 -10.23 -20.69 -2.97
CA TYR A 376 -9.22 -19.62 -2.80
C TYR A 376 -9.39 -18.48 -3.80
N SER A 377 -9.88 -18.74 -5.03
CA SER A 377 -10.12 -17.72 -6.05
C SER A 377 -11.18 -16.69 -5.66
N ALA A 378 -12.03 -16.98 -4.66
CA ALA A 378 -13.01 -16.04 -4.14
C ALA A 378 -12.39 -14.75 -3.59
N SER A 379 -11.13 -14.81 -3.13
CA SER A 379 -10.38 -13.61 -2.75
C SER A 379 -10.19 -12.62 -3.91
N PHE A 380 -9.99 -13.12 -5.13
CA PHE A 380 -9.88 -12.28 -6.34
C PHE A 380 -11.25 -11.79 -6.83
N MET A 381 -12.34 -12.54 -6.59
CA MET A 381 -13.71 -12.04 -6.83
C MET A 381 -14.00 -10.80 -5.98
N LEU A 382 -13.58 -10.83 -4.72
CA LEU A 382 -13.72 -9.67 -3.84
C LEU A 382 -12.92 -8.48 -4.36
N LEU A 383 -11.67 -8.69 -4.76
CA LEU A 383 -10.84 -7.61 -5.35
C LEU A 383 -11.46 -7.07 -6.64
N TYR A 384 -12.01 -7.94 -7.47
CA TYR A 384 -12.74 -7.54 -8.67
C TYR A 384 -13.92 -6.62 -8.33
N ALA A 385 -14.72 -6.98 -7.32
CA ALA A 385 -15.84 -6.15 -6.87
C ALA A 385 -15.36 -4.79 -6.35
N VAL A 386 -14.26 -4.73 -5.58
CA VAL A 386 -13.67 -3.47 -5.10
C VAL A 386 -13.15 -2.62 -6.25
N ALA A 387 -12.47 -3.22 -7.25
CA ALA A 387 -11.99 -2.53 -8.44
C ALA A 387 -13.15 -1.95 -9.26
N ALA A 388 -14.22 -2.74 -9.44
CA ALA A 388 -15.43 -2.31 -10.14
C ALA A 388 -16.11 -1.15 -9.41
N ALA A 389 -16.24 -1.20 -8.09
CA ALA A 389 -16.77 -0.11 -7.28
C ALA A 389 -15.94 1.18 -7.44
N CYS A 390 -14.61 1.09 -7.39
CA CYS A 390 -13.71 2.22 -7.63
C CYS A 390 -13.92 2.83 -9.01
N MET A 391 -14.06 1.98 -10.03
CA MET A 391 -14.27 2.41 -11.42
C MET A 391 -15.63 3.09 -11.61
N ILE A 392 -16.70 2.54 -11.01
CA ILE A 392 -18.04 3.14 -11.02
C ILE A 392 -18.00 4.52 -10.37
N VAL A 393 -17.41 4.63 -9.17
CA VAL A 393 -17.27 5.91 -8.46
C VAL A 393 -16.47 6.91 -9.30
N MET A 394 -15.39 6.45 -9.96
CA MET A 394 -14.58 7.30 -10.82
C MET A 394 -15.35 7.77 -12.06
N TYR A 395 -16.14 6.89 -12.69
CA TYR A 395 -16.97 7.23 -13.83
C TYR A 395 -17.98 8.36 -13.50
N PHE A 396 -18.73 8.20 -12.41
CA PHE A 396 -19.68 9.23 -11.98
C PHE A 396 -18.99 10.53 -11.56
N ALA A 397 -17.82 10.44 -10.95
CA ALA A 397 -17.04 11.62 -10.59
C ALA A 397 -16.58 12.40 -11.83
N ILE A 398 -16.04 11.73 -12.86
CA ILE A 398 -15.63 12.37 -14.12
C ILE A 398 -16.84 13.03 -14.79
N ARG A 399 -17.96 12.33 -14.85
CA ARG A 399 -19.19 12.86 -15.45
C ARG A 399 -19.71 14.10 -14.71
N SER A 400 -19.71 14.07 -13.39
CA SER A 400 -20.12 15.22 -12.56
C SER A 400 -19.21 16.43 -12.74
N ASP A 401 -17.88 16.21 -12.73
CA ASP A 401 -16.92 17.30 -12.91
C ASP A 401 -17.00 17.89 -14.33
N THR A 402 -17.21 17.05 -15.36
CA THR A 402 -17.39 17.52 -16.74
C THR A 402 -18.68 18.33 -16.90
N HIS A 403 -19.76 17.90 -16.25
CA HIS A 403 -21.02 18.64 -16.26
C HIS A 403 -20.87 20.02 -15.58
N ARG A 404 -20.20 20.05 -14.43
CA ARG A 404 -19.93 21.30 -13.71
C ARG A 404 -19.11 22.29 -14.55
N LEU A 405 -18.03 21.84 -15.19
CA LEU A 405 -17.20 22.67 -16.07
C LEU A 405 -17.98 23.20 -17.27
N ARG A 406 -18.89 22.41 -17.85
CA ARG A 406 -19.76 22.86 -18.94
C ARG A 406 -20.75 23.94 -18.48
N MET A 407 -21.29 23.79 -17.27
CA MET A 407 -22.19 24.78 -16.69
C MET A 407 -21.47 26.10 -16.36
N GLU A 408 -20.26 26.01 -15.78
CA GLU A 408 -19.40 27.18 -15.51
C GLU A 408 -19.07 27.93 -16.82
N HIS A 409 -18.69 27.21 -17.88
CA HIS A 409 -18.44 27.79 -19.22
C HIS A 409 -19.71 28.42 -19.85
N ALA A 410 -20.87 27.79 -19.68
CA ALA A 410 -22.13 28.33 -20.19
C ALA A 410 -22.53 29.61 -19.47
N LEU A 411 -22.31 29.67 -18.14
CA LEU A 411 -22.56 30.88 -17.32
C LEU A 411 -21.63 32.03 -17.70
N ASP A 412 -20.34 31.75 -17.91
CA ASP A 412 -19.33 32.73 -18.34
C ASP A 412 -19.69 33.31 -19.74
N THR A 413 -20.12 32.44 -20.66
CA THR A 413 -20.55 32.87 -22.02
C THR A 413 -21.80 33.74 -21.96
N ASP A 414 -22.76 33.39 -21.11
CA ASP A 414 -24.00 34.15 -20.92
C ASP A 414 -23.72 35.51 -20.28
N PHE A 415 -22.76 35.57 -19.34
CA PHE A 415 -22.34 36.82 -18.70
C PHE A 415 -21.59 37.74 -19.68
N LEU A 416 -20.76 37.21 -20.55
CA LEU A 416 -20.05 37.98 -21.58
C LEU A 416 -21.00 38.52 -22.63
N HIS A 417 -22.06 37.79 -23.04
CA HIS A 417 -23.11 38.27 -23.91
C HIS A 417 -23.88 39.42 -23.30
N LYS A 418 -24.23 39.37 -22.01
CA LYS A 418 -24.91 40.46 -21.30
C LYS A 418 -24.07 41.73 -21.21
N ILE A 419 -22.76 41.60 -20.98
CA ILE A 419 -21.81 42.75 -20.96
C ILE A 419 -21.66 43.36 -22.35
N GLN A 420 -21.66 42.56 -23.41
CA GLN A 420 -21.61 43.09 -24.78
C GLN A 420 -22.90 43.82 -25.17
N GLN A 421 -24.06 43.33 -24.77
CA GLN A 421 -25.34 44.01 -25.01
C GLN A 421 -25.45 45.32 -24.23
N SER A 422 -25.02 45.39 -22.97
CA SER A 422 -25.03 46.61 -22.16
C SER A 422 -24.06 47.72 -22.60
N LYS A 423 -23.12 47.42 -23.53
CA LYS A 423 -22.23 48.39 -24.14
C LYS A 423 -22.73 48.93 -25.49
N ILE A 424 -23.80 48.39 -26.00
CA ILE A 424 -24.44 48.79 -27.27
C ILE A 424 -25.68 49.65 -27.01
N GLU A 425 -26.28 49.61 -25.80
CA GLU A 425 -27.24 50.56 -25.28
C GLU A 425 -26.54 51.78 -24.60
#